data_c370dbbcd395c5b02368e2d4026cc468
#
_entry.id   c370dbbcd395c5b02368e2d4026cc468
#
_cell.length_a   1.000
_cell.length_b   1.000
_cell.length_c   1.000
_cell.angle_alpha   90.00
_cell.angle_beta   90.00
_cell.angle_gamma   90.00
#
_symmetry.space_group_name_H-M   'P 1'
#
loop_
_entity.id
_entity.type
_entity.pdbx_description
1 polymer ?
#
loop_
_entity_poly.entity_id
_entity_poly.type
_entity_poly.pdbx_seq_one_letter_code
_entity_poly.pdbx_strand_id
1 'polypeptide(L)'
;MKILVVVPDTIMGGITSSAVNFCNELAKKGDEVYFLDMSCTFGCKDKLEANVDIACLGKKSRNWNLGVNQLKQARGFRKLYLTGLGMVKKATIRSGFWYKLSLKKFKEYGEFDVAIAFRQCAPCYSFVLNKVKAKKKVGFVHGELTYMGDISSWKKHMTKFDKIAYVSKAVEKQFVTTYPELEKNACTIYNMFNIEQINRLAEEKPAIEFGKSIKNIVTVARIDNAFKQTQWIVEICKKLKEANAPKFHWYVLGDGPDYEETLKLSKDMEVDDVLTFVGDQKNPYAIVKNADFTVLTSKSESFGMVVVESLILKKPVVVAEYPAITEILENGVHGIITKQSVDSVCEAVYKMLANTDGIFDTLTKNIESYEYTNEIACEQFESQI
;
A
#
# COMPACT_ATOMS: atom_id res chain seq x y z
N MET A 1 20.58 0.35 -15.41
CA MET A 1 21.34 0.64 -14.16
C MET A 1 21.37 -0.58 -13.26
N LYS A 2 22.32 -0.63 -12.30
CA LYS A 2 22.33 -1.66 -11.24
C LYS A 2 21.69 -1.09 -9.98
N ILE A 3 20.50 -1.57 -9.63
CA ILE A 3 19.63 -0.97 -8.61
C ILE A 3 19.40 -1.95 -7.45
N LEU A 4 19.56 -1.48 -6.21
CA LEU A 4 19.20 -2.23 -5.01
C LEU A 4 17.97 -1.61 -4.34
N VAL A 5 16.91 -2.40 -4.17
CA VAL A 5 15.71 -2.02 -3.41
C VAL A 5 15.68 -2.77 -2.09
N VAL A 6 15.66 -2.03 -0.97
CA VAL A 6 15.73 -2.58 0.39
C VAL A 6 14.42 -2.37 1.11
N VAL A 7 13.83 -3.45 1.62
CA VAL A 7 12.66 -3.41 2.50
C VAL A 7 13.00 -4.05 3.85
N PRO A 8 12.43 -3.58 4.98
CA PRO A 8 12.72 -4.15 6.29
C PRO A 8 12.09 -5.53 6.49
N ASP A 9 10.95 -5.76 5.88
CA ASP A 9 10.18 -7.01 5.89
C ASP A 9 9.29 -7.10 4.64
N THR A 10 8.73 -8.28 4.40
CA THR A 10 7.80 -8.55 3.29
C THR A 10 6.41 -8.94 3.82
N ILE A 11 5.97 -8.32 4.92
CA ILE A 11 4.58 -8.42 5.37
C ILE A 11 3.70 -7.78 4.28
N MET A 12 2.74 -8.57 3.78
CA MET A 12 1.87 -8.11 2.70
C MET A 12 1.06 -6.88 3.10
N GLY A 13 0.98 -5.94 2.19
CA GLY A 13 0.32 -4.65 2.35
C GLY A 13 0.76 -3.67 1.27
N GLY A 14 0.18 -2.49 1.22
CA GLY A 14 0.42 -1.50 0.15
C GLY A 14 1.91 -1.21 -0.13
N ILE A 15 2.73 -1.03 0.91
CA ILE A 15 4.17 -0.72 0.73
C ILE A 15 4.92 -1.91 0.10
N THR A 16 4.64 -3.15 0.54
CA THR A 16 5.28 -4.34 -0.03
C THR A 16 4.86 -4.56 -1.49
N SER A 17 3.57 -4.39 -1.80
CA SER A 17 3.06 -4.45 -3.18
C SER A 17 3.69 -3.37 -4.05
N SER A 18 3.78 -2.13 -3.56
CA SER A 18 4.45 -1.03 -4.26
C SER A 18 5.94 -1.33 -4.53
N ALA A 19 6.67 -1.91 -3.54
CA ALA A 19 8.07 -2.28 -3.73
C ALA A 19 8.27 -3.35 -4.81
N VAL A 20 7.39 -4.37 -4.81
CA VAL A 20 7.41 -5.43 -5.82
C VAL A 20 7.11 -4.86 -7.21
N ASN A 21 6.06 -4.05 -7.35
CA ASN A 21 5.70 -3.43 -8.62
C ASN A 21 6.83 -2.53 -9.14
N PHE A 22 7.43 -1.74 -8.26
CA PHE A 22 8.56 -0.87 -8.59
C PHE A 22 9.75 -1.67 -9.12
N CYS A 23 10.13 -2.77 -8.46
CA CYS A 23 11.20 -3.64 -8.94
C CYS A 23 10.89 -4.28 -10.28
N ASN A 24 9.67 -4.79 -10.45
CA ASN A 24 9.24 -5.45 -11.67
C ASN A 24 9.26 -4.48 -12.87
N GLU A 25 8.75 -3.26 -12.69
CA GLU A 25 8.74 -2.26 -13.77
C GLU A 25 10.16 -1.80 -14.19
N LEU A 26 11.05 -1.59 -13.22
CA LEU A 26 12.45 -1.26 -13.54
C LEU A 26 13.16 -2.42 -14.26
N ALA A 27 12.90 -3.67 -13.81
CA ALA A 27 13.47 -4.84 -14.47
C ALA A 27 12.93 -5.05 -15.90
N LYS A 28 11.63 -4.74 -16.16
CA LYS A 28 11.05 -4.71 -17.53
C LYS A 28 11.72 -3.69 -18.43
N LYS A 29 12.17 -2.55 -17.88
CA LYS A 29 12.92 -1.53 -18.61
C LYS A 29 14.38 -1.91 -18.89
N GLY A 30 14.84 -3.07 -18.41
CA GLY A 30 16.19 -3.60 -18.64
C GLY A 30 17.20 -3.24 -17.55
N ASP A 31 16.75 -2.72 -16.41
CA ASP A 31 17.62 -2.50 -15.26
C ASP A 31 17.98 -3.82 -14.56
N GLU A 32 19.19 -3.90 -14.02
CA GLU A 32 19.67 -5.01 -13.16
C GLU A 32 19.17 -4.75 -11.73
N VAL A 33 18.02 -5.33 -11.36
CA VAL A 33 17.33 -5.02 -10.10
C VAL A 33 17.56 -6.10 -9.05
N TYR A 34 17.99 -5.68 -7.88
CA TYR A 34 18.17 -6.51 -6.68
C TYR A 34 17.16 -6.13 -5.62
N PHE A 35 16.36 -7.11 -5.17
CA PHE A 35 15.40 -6.94 -4.07
C PHE A 35 15.97 -7.54 -2.79
N LEU A 36 16.11 -6.75 -1.73
CA LEU A 36 16.60 -7.17 -0.43
C LEU A 36 15.53 -7.06 0.65
N ASP A 37 15.02 -8.20 1.11
CA ASP A 37 14.23 -8.32 2.33
C ASP A 37 15.16 -8.50 3.54
N MET A 38 15.26 -7.48 4.40
CA MET A 38 16.12 -7.53 5.60
C MET A 38 15.65 -8.58 6.62
N SER A 39 14.37 -8.96 6.61
CA SER A 39 13.82 -10.03 7.47
C SER A 39 14.14 -11.43 6.97
N CYS A 40 14.51 -11.56 5.70
CA CYS A 40 14.73 -12.82 5.00
C CYS A 40 13.53 -13.79 5.05
N THR A 41 12.30 -13.25 5.13
CA THR A 41 11.07 -14.06 5.09
C THR A 41 10.63 -14.35 3.66
N PHE A 42 10.95 -13.44 2.73
CA PHE A 42 10.66 -13.53 1.29
C PHE A 42 9.19 -13.84 0.99
N GLY A 43 8.27 -13.26 1.76
CA GLY A 43 6.83 -13.51 1.63
C GLY A 43 6.21 -13.04 0.32
N CYS A 44 6.95 -12.26 -0.49
CA CYS A 44 6.51 -11.77 -1.81
C CYS A 44 7.35 -12.32 -2.98
N LYS A 45 8.13 -13.38 -2.75
CA LYS A 45 9.06 -13.91 -3.76
C LYS A 45 8.35 -14.34 -5.06
N ASP A 46 7.19 -14.94 -4.92
CA ASP A 46 6.33 -15.42 -6.01
C ASP A 46 5.68 -14.29 -6.84
N LYS A 47 5.79 -13.05 -6.38
CA LYS A 47 5.28 -11.85 -7.05
C LYS A 47 6.36 -11.05 -7.77
N LEU A 48 7.64 -11.38 -7.55
CA LEU A 48 8.76 -10.79 -8.28
C LEU A 48 8.93 -11.46 -9.64
N GLU A 49 9.18 -10.66 -10.67
CA GLU A 49 9.51 -11.16 -12.00
C GLU A 49 10.84 -11.94 -11.98
N ALA A 50 11.01 -12.88 -12.94
CA ALA A 50 12.16 -13.78 -12.99
C ALA A 50 13.51 -13.07 -13.16
N ASN A 51 13.49 -11.85 -13.70
CA ASN A 51 14.65 -10.99 -13.91
C ASN A 51 14.97 -10.05 -12.73
N VAL A 52 14.24 -10.16 -11.61
CA VAL A 52 14.56 -9.47 -10.36
C VAL A 52 15.38 -10.40 -9.46
N ASP A 53 16.61 -10.04 -9.17
CA ASP A 53 17.50 -10.82 -8.31
C ASP A 53 17.15 -10.63 -6.83
N ILE A 54 17.09 -11.74 -6.09
CA ILE A 54 16.85 -11.70 -4.64
C ILE A 54 18.19 -11.63 -3.91
N ALA A 55 18.52 -10.46 -3.42
CA ALA A 55 19.71 -10.25 -2.60
C ALA A 55 19.53 -10.79 -1.17
N CYS A 56 20.56 -11.38 -0.60
CA CYS A 56 20.54 -11.99 0.73
C CYS A 56 21.65 -11.47 1.63
N LEU A 57 21.33 -11.18 2.88
CA LEU A 57 22.32 -10.87 3.94
C LEU A 57 23.05 -12.10 4.49
N GLY A 58 22.67 -13.32 4.03
CA GLY A 58 23.21 -14.59 4.47
C GLY A 58 22.30 -15.37 5.43
N LYS A 59 22.43 -16.71 5.46
CA LYS A 59 21.53 -17.61 6.24
C LYS A 59 21.43 -17.30 7.73
N LYS A 60 22.45 -16.69 8.34
CA LYS A 60 22.46 -16.32 9.77
C LYS A 60 21.62 -15.07 10.09
N SER A 61 21.31 -14.22 9.11
CA SER A 61 20.49 -13.03 9.31
C SER A 61 19.02 -13.37 9.57
N ARG A 62 18.52 -14.50 9.05
CA ARG A 62 17.13 -14.94 9.25
C ARG A 62 16.69 -15.03 10.71
N ASN A 63 17.61 -15.46 11.61
CA ASN A 63 17.32 -15.56 13.04
C ASN A 63 17.38 -14.21 13.79
N TRP A 64 17.95 -13.16 13.17
CA TRP A 64 18.13 -11.84 13.76
C TRP A 64 16.93 -10.93 13.60
N ASN A 65 16.16 -11.13 12.55
CA ASN A 65 15.03 -10.27 12.19
C ASN A 65 13.68 -10.85 12.64
N LEU A 66 13.68 -11.88 13.51
CA LEU A 66 12.48 -12.42 14.11
C LEU A 66 11.72 -11.32 14.86
N GLY A 67 10.56 -10.96 14.35
CA GLY A 67 9.69 -9.95 14.94
C GLY A 67 9.10 -10.41 16.27
N VAL A 68 8.61 -9.47 17.07
CA VAL A 68 7.96 -9.73 18.37
C VAL A 68 6.81 -10.74 18.26
N ASN A 69 6.11 -10.76 17.12
CA ASN A 69 5.01 -11.70 16.88
C ASN A 69 5.48 -13.16 16.75
N GLN A 70 6.66 -13.41 16.17
CA GLN A 70 7.23 -14.76 16.11
C GLN A 70 7.71 -15.25 17.47
N LEU A 71 8.15 -14.35 18.35
CA LEU A 71 8.46 -14.66 19.76
C LEU A 71 7.21 -15.02 20.56
N LYS A 72 6.07 -14.36 20.29
CA LYS A 72 4.78 -14.66 20.94
C LYS A 72 4.21 -16.02 20.52
N GLN A 73 4.47 -16.45 19.27
CA GLN A 73 4.00 -17.73 18.73
C GLN A 73 4.91 -18.92 19.05
N ALA A 74 6.13 -18.69 19.52
CA ALA A 74 7.07 -19.76 19.87
C ALA A 74 6.76 -20.39 21.22
N ARG A 75 6.80 -21.74 21.30
CA ARG A 75 6.57 -22.53 22.53
C ARG A 75 7.83 -23.32 22.92
N GLY A 76 7.96 -23.67 24.21
CA GLY A 76 9.00 -24.54 24.74
C GLY A 76 10.44 -24.04 24.53
N PHE A 77 11.36 -24.95 24.24
CA PHE A 77 12.80 -24.69 24.03
C PHE A 77 13.07 -23.62 22.95
N ARG A 78 12.22 -23.56 21.91
CA ARG A 78 12.32 -22.56 20.84
C ARG A 78 12.06 -21.14 21.37
N LYS A 79 11.14 -20.98 22.33
CA LYS A 79 10.88 -19.70 22.99
C LYS A 79 12.07 -19.26 23.83
N LEU A 80 12.67 -20.16 24.59
CA LEU A 80 13.86 -19.90 25.40
C LEU A 80 15.06 -19.49 24.54
N TYR A 81 15.31 -20.23 23.46
CA TYR A 81 16.35 -19.92 22.47
C TYR A 81 16.17 -18.56 21.79
N LEU A 82 14.93 -18.24 21.38
CA LEU A 82 14.62 -16.96 20.72
C LEU A 82 14.66 -15.79 21.71
N THR A 83 14.30 -16.02 22.99
CA THR A 83 14.42 -15.00 24.06
C THR A 83 15.88 -14.73 24.37
N GLY A 84 16.71 -15.77 24.48
CA GLY A 84 18.17 -15.64 24.64
C GLY A 84 18.81 -14.90 23.47
N LEU A 85 18.43 -15.25 22.23
CA LEU A 85 18.83 -14.51 21.03
C LEU A 85 18.37 -13.05 21.07
N GLY A 86 17.17 -12.78 21.58
CA GLY A 86 16.63 -11.42 21.74
C GLY A 86 17.45 -10.58 22.73
N MET A 87 17.89 -11.17 23.85
CA MET A 87 18.77 -10.49 24.81
C MET A 87 20.17 -10.24 24.25
N VAL A 88 20.75 -11.24 23.59
CA VAL A 88 22.02 -11.11 22.86
C VAL A 88 21.89 -10.07 21.74
N LYS A 89 20.74 -10.03 21.04
CA LYS A 89 20.42 -9.01 20.03
C LYS A 89 20.40 -7.61 20.63
N LYS A 90 19.75 -7.41 21.78
CA LYS A 90 19.72 -6.10 22.47
C LYS A 90 21.13 -5.63 22.89
N ALA A 91 21.96 -6.55 23.38
CA ALA A 91 23.34 -6.27 23.78
C ALA A 91 24.29 -6.03 22.60
N THR A 92 24.09 -6.72 21.46
CA THR A 92 24.99 -6.69 20.29
C THR A 92 24.56 -5.74 19.20
N ILE A 93 23.30 -5.23 19.20
CA ILE A 93 22.86 -4.11 18.34
C ILE A 93 23.75 -2.89 18.59
N ARG A 94 24.18 -2.65 19.82
CA ARG A 94 25.14 -1.60 20.17
C ARG A 94 26.53 -1.84 19.56
N SER A 95 27.00 -3.09 19.39
CA SER A 95 28.34 -3.42 18.90
C SER A 95 28.44 -3.61 17.38
N GLY A 96 27.32 -3.80 16.68
CA GLY A 96 27.28 -4.05 15.23
C GLY A 96 27.99 -5.33 14.76
N PHE A 97 28.45 -6.20 15.69
CA PHE A 97 29.27 -7.39 15.42
C PHE A 97 28.57 -8.40 14.49
N TRP A 98 27.35 -8.77 14.82
CA TRP A 98 26.58 -9.75 14.03
C TRP A 98 26.15 -9.17 12.67
N TYR A 99 25.88 -7.89 12.65
CA TYR A 99 25.61 -7.16 11.43
C TYR A 99 26.81 -7.15 10.49
N LYS A 100 28.03 -7.03 11.03
CA LYS A 100 29.27 -7.16 10.25
C LYS A 100 29.45 -8.55 9.64
N LEU A 101 29.06 -9.62 10.35
CA LEU A 101 29.13 -11.01 9.86
C LEU A 101 28.10 -11.28 8.73
N SER A 102 26.91 -10.74 8.84
CA SER A 102 25.85 -10.83 7.80
C SER A 102 26.24 -10.09 6.53
N LEU A 103 26.98 -8.98 6.68
CA LEU A 103 27.40 -8.13 5.56
C LEU A 103 28.54 -8.71 4.73
N LYS A 104 29.25 -9.75 5.20
CA LYS A 104 30.38 -10.31 4.44
C LYS A 104 29.93 -10.84 3.08
N LYS A 105 28.77 -11.52 3.04
CA LYS A 105 28.19 -12.03 1.80
C LYS A 105 27.57 -10.93 0.94
N PHE A 106 27.02 -9.89 1.56
CA PHE A 106 26.43 -8.76 0.84
C PHE A 106 27.47 -7.95 0.06
N LYS A 107 28.72 -7.93 0.52
CA LYS A 107 29.83 -7.26 -0.18
C LYS A 107 30.15 -7.84 -1.55
N GLU A 108 29.72 -9.10 -1.82
CA GLU A 108 29.94 -9.78 -3.10
C GLU A 108 29.10 -9.13 -4.24
N TYR A 109 28.02 -8.41 -3.91
CA TYR A 109 27.22 -7.67 -4.91
C TYR A 109 27.92 -6.44 -5.49
N GLY A 110 29.02 -5.97 -4.87
CA GLY A 110 29.80 -4.83 -5.32
C GLY A 110 29.11 -3.50 -5.11
N GLU A 111 29.30 -2.57 -6.03
CA GLU A 111 28.71 -1.24 -6.03
C GLU A 111 27.46 -1.19 -6.91
N PHE A 112 26.45 -0.44 -6.44
CA PHE A 112 25.22 -0.18 -7.15
C PHE A 112 25.24 1.22 -7.78
N ASP A 113 24.53 1.42 -8.86
CA ASP A 113 24.29 2.77 -9.36
C ASP A 113 23.34 3.50 -8.40
N VAL A 114 22.27 2.79 -7.95
CA VAL A 114 21.28 3.34 -7.02
C VAL A 114 20.98 2.34 -5.91
N ALA A 115 20.91 2.83 -4.68
CA ALA A 115 20.42 2.04 -3.54
C ALA A 115 19.22 2.75 -2.89
N ILE A 116 18.11 2.03 -2.79
CA ILE A 116 16.82 2.55 -2.36
C ILE A 116 16.42 1.94 -1.03
N ALA A 117 16.17 2.78 -0.03
CA ALA A 117 15.49 2.40 1.20
C ALA A 117 13.98 2.61 0.99
N PHE A 118 13.26 1.55 0.59
CA PHE A 118 11.89 1.65 0.10
C PHE A 118 10.83 1.82 1.21
N ARG A 119 11.21 1.76 2.47
CA ARG A 119 10.30 2.01 3.61
C ARG A 119 10.97 2.93 4.62
N GLN A 120 10.23 3.96 5.04
CA GLN A 120 10.65 4.91 6.06
C GLN A 120 10.75 4.26 7.45
N CYS A 121 11.93 3.78 7.79
CA CYS A 121 12.24 3.28 9.12
C CYS A 121 13.75 3.34 9.39
N ALA A 122 14.12 3.50 10.66
CA ALA A 122 15.53 3.65 11.04
C ALA A 122 16.42 2.47 10.60
N PRO A 123 16.00 1.18 10.69
CA PRO A 123 16.81 0.07 10.21
C PRO A 123 17.11 0.14 8.71
N CYS A 124 16.08 0.39 7.88
CA CYS A 124 16.21 0.43 6.44
C CYS A 124 17.10 1.61 5.99
N TYR A 125 16.81 2.81 6.49
CA TYR A 125 17.59 4.01 6.20
C TYR A 125 19.04 3.87 6.64
N SER A 126 19.28 3.39 7.87
CA SER A 126 20.64 3.19 8.37
C SER A 126 21.41 2.13 7.57
N PHE A 127 20.74 1.08 7.11
CA PHE A 127 21.37 0.05 6.28
C PHE A 127 21.85 0.63 4.95
N VAL A 128 20.97 1.27 4.20
CA VAL A 128 21.30 1.85 2.89
C VAL A 128 22.39 2.91 3.03
N LEU A 129 22.27 3.80 4.01
CA LEU A 129 23.24 4.88 4.19
C LEU A 129 24.65 4.39 4.58
N ASN A 130 24.73 3.39 5.46
CA ASN A 130 26.01 3.06 6.12
C ASN A 130 26.63 1.74 5.64
N LYS A 131 25.89 0.88 4.94
CA LYS A 131 26.34 -0.49 4.61
C LYS A 131 26.30 -0.80 3.12
N VAL A 132 25.57 -0.03 2.34
CA VAL A 132 25.50 -0.20 0.88
C VAL A 132 26.48 0.75 0.21
N LYS A 133 27.26 0.24 -0.74
CA LYS A 133 28.03 1.07 -1.68
C LYS A 133 27.15 1.36 -2.88
N ALA A 134 26.86 2.63 -3.12
CA ALA A 134 26.08 3.08 -4.26
C ALA A 134 26.49 4.51 -4.64
N LYS A 135 26.37 4.83 -5.94
CA LYS A 135 26.62 6.18 -6.46
C LYS A 135 25.55 7.16 -5.97
N LYS A 136 24.28 6.72 -5.93
CA LYS A 136 23.15 7.49 -5.37
C LYS A 136 22.37 6.67 -4.35
N LYS A 137 21.87 7.32 -3.31
CA LYS A 137 21.07 6.72 -2.24
C LYS A 137 19.75 7.46 -2.11
N VAL A 138 18.65 6.73 -2.20
CA VAL A 138 17.29 7.27 -2.17
C VAL A 138 16.51 6.67 -1.01
N GLY A 139 15.82 7.52 -0.25
CA GLY A 139 14.88 7.08 0.79
C GLY A 139 13.45 7.31 0.34
N PHE A 140 12.56 6.33 0.48
CA PHE A 140 11.14 6.50 0.20
C PHE A 140 10.33 6.79 1.46
N VAL A 141 9.24 7.57 1.30
CA VAL A 141 8.25 7.89 2.33
C VAL A 141 6.85 7.54 1.77
N HIS A 142 6.18 6.58 2.41
CA HIS A 142 4.88 6.03 1.99
C HIS A 142 3.72 6.40 2.90
N GLY A 143 3.84 7.41 3.73
CA GLY A 143 2.76 7.78 4.65
C GLY A 143 2.66 9.27 4.83
N GLU A 144 1.48 9.74 5.22
CA GLU A 144 1.23 11.12 5.59
C GLU A 144 1.84 11.45 6.95
N LEU A 145 2.54 12.58 7.04
CA LEU A 145 3.21 13.02 8.27
C LEU A 145 2.26 13.11 9.46
N THR A 146 1.05 13.61 9.24
CA THR A 146 0.01 13.80 10.26
C THR A 146 -0.32 12.52 11.04
N TYR A 147 -0.18 11.36 10.41
CA TYR A 147 -0.56 10.07 10.98
C TYR A 147 0.62 9.14 11.32
N MET A 148 1.86 9.63 11.16
CA MET A 148 3.06 8.79 11.38
C MET A 148 3.51 8.69 12.84
N GLY A 149 2.98 9.48 13.75
CA GLY A 149 3.46 9.57 15.13
C GLY A 149 4.89 10.10 15.21
N ASP A 150 5.70 9.60 16.15
CA ASP A 150 7.10 10.06 16.31
C ASP A 150 8.02 9.52 15.21
N ILE A 151 8.50 10.43 14.36
CA ILE A 151 9.41 10.14 13.25
C ILE A 151 10.89 10.41 13.58
N SER A 152 11.21 10.86 14.79
CA SER A 152 12.55 11.31 15.20
C SER A 152 13.64 10.25 14.96
N SER A 153 13.28 8.97 15.11
CA SER A 153 14.22 7.85 14.97
C SER A 153 14.78 7.69 13.55
N TRP A 154 14.02 8.03 12.52
CA TRP A 154 14.43 7.92 11.12
C TRP A 154 14.54 9.27 10.40
N LYS A 155 13.81 10.31 10.84
CA LYS A 155 13.88 11.67 10.27
C LYS A 155 15.32 12.19 10.20
N LYS A 156 16.13 11.97 11.24
CA LYS A 156 17.54 12.36 11.32
C LYS A 156 18.44 11.77 10.20
N HIS A 157 17.95 10.78 9.48
CA HIS A 157 18.65 10.14 8.35
C HIS A 157 18.28 10.77 7.01
N MET A 158 17.13 11.45 6.91
CA MET A 158 16.59 11.93 5.64
C MET A 158 17.53 12.91 4.91
N THR A 159 18.12 13.84 5.63
CA THR A 159 19.06 14.82 5.05
C THR A 159 20.37 14.20 4.54
N LYS A 160 20.63 12.91 4.80
CA LYS A 160 21.84 12.19 4.37
C LYS A 160 21.64 11.42 3.07
N PHE A 161 20.42 11.30 2.59
CA PHE A 161 20.14 10.74 1.28
C PHE A 161 20.35 11.78 0.19
N ASP A 162 20.74 11.33 -0.99
CA ASP A 162 20.84 12.20 -2.16
C ASP A 162 19.44 12.68 -2.56
N LYS A 163 18.44 11.79 -2.44
CA LYS A 163 17.02 12.11 -2.64
C LYS A 163 16.12 11.42 -1.60
N ILE A 164 15.05 12.12 -1.24
CA ILE A 164 13.91 11.56 -0.50
C ILE A 164 12.71 11.60 -1.44
N ALA A 165 12.25 10.42 -1.85
CA ALA A 165 11.11 10.23 -2.72
C ALA A 165 9.83 10.10 -1.89
N TYR A 166 8.87 10.98 -2.12
CA TYR A 166 7.53 10.93 -1.55
C TYR A 166 6.58 10.36 -2.60
N VAL A 167 5.63 9.52 -2.18
CA VAL A 167 4.73 8.83 -3.10
C VAL A 167 3.61 9.71 -3.68
N SER A 168 3.53 10.97 -3.26
CA SER A 168 2.64 11.99 -3.82
C SER A 168 3.18 13.40 -3.53
N LYS A 169 2.78 14.38 -4.34
CA LYS A 169 3.07 15.80 -4.12
C LYS A 169 2.47 16.32 -2.80
N ALA A 170 1.31 15.80 -2.44
CA ALA A 170 0.67 16.13 -1.17
C ALA A 170 1.51 15.71 0.02
N VAL A 171 2.07 14.50 0.02
CA VAL A 171 2.95 14.02 1.10
C VAL A 171 4.27 14.80 1.08
N GLU A 172 4.88 15.02 -0.08
CA GLU A 172 6.08 15.86 -0.21
C GLU A 172 5.86 17.23 0.43
N LYS A 173 4.78 17.92 0.04
CA LYS A 173 4.40 19.24 0.57
C LYS A 173 4.26 19.25 2.10
N GLN A 174 3.62 18.23 2.68
CA GLN A 174 3.50 18.12 4.15
C GLN A 174 4.86 18.08 4.83
N PHE A 175 5.78 17.26 4.30
CA PHE A 175 7.12 17.10 4.88
C PHE A 175 7.97 18.35 4.70
N VAL A 176 8.03 18.92 3.52
CA VAL A 176 8.83 20.11 3.22
C VAL A 176 8.32 21.33 3.97
N THR A 177 7.00 21.49 4.09
CA THR A 177 6.42 22.57 4.90
C THR A 177 6.77 22.45 6.38
N THR A 178 6.77 21.23 6.92
CA THR A 178 7.06 20.99 8.35
C THR A 178 8.57 20.97 8.63
N TYR A 179 9.38 20.51 7.67
CA TYR A 179 10.82 20.34 7.76
C TYR A 179 11.52 20.95 6.53
N PRO A 180 11.67 22.28 6.44
CA PRO A 180 12.22 22.97 5.26
C PRO A 180 13.62 22.51 4.87
N GLU A 181 14.39 21.97 5.83
CA GLU A 181 15.72 21.40 5.56
C GLU A 181 15.70 20.20 4.60
N LEU A 182 14.53 19.59 4.36
CA LEU A 182 14.36 18.45 3.43
C LEU A 182 14.10 18.88 1.99
N GLU A 183 13.75 20.15 1.74
CA GLU A 183 13.37 20.65 0.41
C GLU A 183 14.44 20.36 -0.66
N LYS A 184 15.72 20.57 -0.32
CA LYS A 184 16.84 20.41 -1.25
C LYS A 184 16.99 19.00 -1.83
N ASN A 185 16.54 17.98 -1.12
CA ASN A 185 16.62 16.57 -1.53
C ASN A 185 15.24 15.90 -1.69
N ALA A 186 14.17 16.65 -1.54
CA ALA A 186 12.81 16.16 -1.77
C ALA A 186 12.53 15.94 -3.27
N CYS A 187 11.76 14.92 -3.58
CA CYS A 187 11.18 14.70 -4.90
C CYS A 187 9.94 13.81 -4.77
N THR A 188 9.01 13.93 -5.72
CA THR A 188 7.86 13.02 -5.83
C THR A 188 8.19 11.90 -6.81
N ILE A 189 7.94 10.65 -6.41
CA ILE A 189 7.95 9.47 -7.28
C ILE A 189 6.71 8.65 -6.94
N TYR A 190 5.75 8.60 -7.87
CA TYR A 190 4.49 7.89 -7.69
C TYR A 190 4.68 6.38 -7.57
N ASN A 191 3.70 5.69 -6.98
CA ASN A 191 3.69 4.24 -6.97
C ASN A 191 3.49 3.68 -8.38
N MET A 192 4.20 2.59 -8.68
CA MET A 192 4.05 1.84 -9.93
C MET A 192 3.13 0.64 -9.73
N PHE A 193 2.48 0.19 -10.80
CA PHE A 193 1.52 -0.91 -10.78
C PHE A 193 1.90 -1.97 -11.82
N ASN A 194 1.73 -3.24 -11.48
CA ASN A 194 1.81 -4.31 -12.46
C ASN A 194 0.45 -4.45 -13.17
N ILE A 195 0.22 -3.59 -14.17
CA ILE A 195 -1.05 -3.47 -14.90
C ILE A 195 -1.42 -4.78 -15.57
N GLU A 196 -0.46 -5.48 -16.18
CA GLU A 196 -0.67 -6.77 -16.83
C GLU A 196 -1.15 -7.82 -15.82
N GLN A 197 -0.53 -7.87 -14.63
CA GLN A 197 -0.93 -8.80 -13.58
C GLN A 197 -2.32 -8.46 -13.04
N ILE A 198 -2.64 -7.18 -12.82
CA ILE A 198 -3.96 -6.72 -12.37
C ILE A 198 -5.02 -7.20 -13.37
N ASN A 199 -4.84 -6.92 -14.67
CA ASN A 199 -5.77 -7.31 -15.71
C ASN A 199 -5.89 -8.84 -15.83
N ARG A 200 -4.78 -9.59 -15.82
CA ARG A 200 -4.79 -11.05 -15.88
C ARG A 200 -5.54 -11.67 -14.70
N LEU A 201 -5.29 -11.19 -13.48
CA LEU A 201 -5.97 -11.69 -12.29
C LEU A 201 -7.46 -11.30 -12.26
N ALA A 202 -7.84 -10.20 -12.87
CA ALA A 202 -9.21 -9.76 -12.97
C ALA A 202 -10.09 -10.68 -13.85
N GLU A 203 -9.49 -11.42 -14.80
CA GLU A 203 -10.21 -12.37 -15.65
C GLU A 203 -10.48 -13.73 -14.95
N GLU A 204 -9.92 -13.94 -13.75
CA GLU A 204 -10.22 -15.15 -12.98
C GLU A 204 -11.65 -15.09 -12.42
N LYS A 205 -12.20 -16.28 -12.10
CA LYS A 205 -13.51 -16.35 -11.46
C LYS A 205 -13.48 -15.68 -10.07
N PRO A 206 -14.37 -14.72 -9.79
CA PRO A 206 -14.43 -14.12 -8.46
C PRO A 206 -14.77 -15.16 -7.38
N ALA A 207 -14.20 -14.99 -6.20
CA ALA A 207 -14.41 -15.88 -5.05
C ALA A 207 -15.78 -15.71 -4.38
N ILE A 208 -16.57 -14.72 -4.82
CA ILE A 208 -17.92 -14.44 -4.32
C ILE A 208 -18.93 -14.48 -5.45
N GLU A 209 -20.19 -14.68 -5.11
CA GLU A 209 -21.30 -14.55 -6.05
C GLU A 209 -21.93 -13.17 -5.90
N PHE A 210 -22.08 -12.47 -7.01
CA PHE A 210 -22.71 -11.16 -7.04
C PHE A 210 -24.23 -11.25 -7.16
N GLY A 211 -24.90 -10.29 -6.52
CA GLY A 211 -26.35 -10.16 -6.63
C GLY A 211 -26.77 -9.83 -8.06
N LYS A 212 -27.78 -10.57 -8.58
CA LYS A 212 -28.34 -10.33 -9.91
C LYS A 212 -29.39 -9.22 -9.87
N SER A 213 -29.36 -8.34 -10.89
CA SER A 213 -30.33 -7.23 -11.02
C SER A 213 -30.32 -6.23 -9.88
N ILE A 214 -29.17 -6.10 -9.21
CA ILE A 214 -28.89 -5.10 -8.18
C ILE A 214 -27.52 -4.48 -8.43
N LYS A 215 -27.24 -3.31 -7.86
CA LYS A 215 -25.90 -2.74 -7.91
C LYS A 215 -24.98 -3.38 -6.87
N ASN A 216 -23.81 -3.81 -7.30
CA ASN A 216 -22.81 -4.44 -6.46
C ASN A 216 -21.67 -3.45 -6.20
N ILE A 217 -21.47 -3.09 -4.94
CA ILE A 217 -20.45 -2.14 -4.49
C ILE A 217 -19.31 -2.93 -3.85
N VAL A 218 -18.07 -2.51 -4.09
CA VAL A 218 -16.91 -3.12 -3.46
C VAL A 218 -16.05 -2.07 -2.76
N THR A 219 -15.62 -2.39 -1.55
CA THR A 219 -14.51 -1.71 -0.85
C THR A 219 -13.39 -2.70 -0.59
N VAL A 220 -12.17 -2.34 -0.97
CA VAL A 220 -10.95 -3.09 -0.61
C VAL A 220 -10.16 -2.25 0.36
N ALA A 221 -10.13 -2.66 1.62
CA ALA A 221 -9.45 -1.91 2.67
C ALA A 221 -9.07 -2.82 3.86
N ARG A 222 -7.99 -2.47 4.54
CA ARG A 222 -7.77 -2.98 5.90
C ARG A 222 -8.90 -2.49 6.81
N ILE A 223 -9.49 -3.37 7.59
CA ILE A 223 -10.55 -3.00 8.53
C ILE A 223 -9.92 -2.29 9.74
N ASP A 224 -9.85 -0.98 9.65
CA ASP A 224 -9.17 -0.09 10.59
C ASP A 224 -9.96 1.23 10.67
N ASN A 225 -10.74 1.37 11.74
CA ASN A 225 -11.68 2.48 11.89
C ASN A 225 -10.99 3.83 12.08
N ALA A 226 -9.75 3.83 12.59
CA ALA A 226 -9.00 5.06 12.79
C ALA A 226 -8.53 5.70 11.47
N PHE A 227 -8.21 4.88 10.44
CA PHE A 227 -7.65 5.35 9.18
C PHE A 227 -8.53 5.08 7.97
N LYS A 228 -9.18 3.90 7.91
CA LYS A 228 -10.02 3.50 6.78
C LYS A 228 -11.50 3.80 6.99
N GLN A 229 -11.87 4.12 8.23
CA GLN A 229 -13.24 4.50 8.61
C GLN A 229 -14.27 3.50 8.10
N THR A 230 -13.97 2.20 8.21
CA THR A 230 -14.83 1.12 7.68
C THR A 230 -16.19 1.05 8.37
N GLN A 231 -16.31 1.53 9.61
CA GLN A 231 -17.59 1.70 10.30
C GLN A 231 -18.54 2.65 9.56
N TRP A 232 -18.05 3.63 8.78
CA TRP A 232 -18.89 4.51 7.98
C TRP A 232 -19.69 3.74 6.93
N ILE A 233 -19.15 2.64 6.40
CA ILE A 233 -19.85 1.79 5.44
C ILE A 233 -21.14 1.23 6.05
N VAL A 234 -21.08 0.81 7.32
CA VAL A 234 -22.24 0.32 8.07
C VAL A 234 -23.29 1.42 8.24
N GLU A 235 -22.86 2.62 8.66
CA GLU A 235 -23.73 3.77 8.83
C GLU A 235 -24.37 4.21 7.49
N ILE A 236 -23.59 4.20 6.42
CA ILE A 236 -24.07 4.53 5.07
C ILE A 236 -25.12 3.50 4.59
N CYS A 237 -24.87 2.20 4.78
CA CYS A 237 -25.84 1.15 4.45
C CYS A 237 -27.18 1.37 5.18
N LYS A 238 -27.13 1.72 6.47
CA LYS A 238 -28.34 2.02 7.25
C LYS A 238 -29.10 3.21 6.66
N LYS A 239 -28.42 4.32 6.38
CA LYS A 239 -29.01 5.52 5.76
C LYS A 239 -29.60 5.23 4.37
N LEU A 240 -28.92 4.44 3.55
CA LEU A 240 -29.42 4.03 2.22
C LEU A 240 -30.70 3.18 2.32
N LYS A 241 -30.78 2.24 3.28
CA LYS A 241 -31.99 1.47 3.56
C LYS A 241 -33.15 2.38 4.00
N GLU A 242 -32.91 3.29 4.93
CA GLU A 242 -33.91 4.27 5.41
C GLU A 242 -34.40 5.21 4.30
N ALA A 243 -33.51 5.57 3.37
CA ALA A 243 -33.84 6.39 2.21
C ALA A 243 -34.51 5.61 1.06
N ASN A 244 -34.78 4.29 1.23
CA ASN A 244 -35.29 3.43 0.19
C ASN A 244 -34.48 3.51 -1.12
N ALA A 245 -33.13 3.49 -1.02
CA ALA A 245 -32.24 3.49 -2.17
C ALA A 245 -32.53 2.30 -3.10
N PRO A 246 -32.23 2.39 -4.42
CA PRO A 246 -32.28 1.25 -5.32
C PRO A 246 -31.52 0.05 -4.77
N LYS A 247 -31.98 -1.16 -5.08
CA LYS A 247 -31.41 -2.40 -4.54
C LYS A 247 -29.91 -2.49 -4.81
N PHE A 248 -29.14 -2.77 -3.77
CA PHE A 248 -27.69 -2.91 -3.81
C PHE A 248 -27.21 -4.01 -2.86
N HIS A 249 -25.96 -4.43 -3.05
CA HIS A 249 -25.19 -5.18 -2.07
C HIS A 249 -23.78 -4.66 -2.02
N TRP A 250 -23.25 -4.45 -0.81
CA TRP A 250 -21.91 -3.93 -0.59
C TRP A 250 -20.98 -4.99 -0.01
N TYR A 251 -19.89 -5.27 -0.67
CA TYR A 251 -18.88 -6.24 -0.26
C TYR A 251 -17.63 -5.51 0.25
N VAL A 252 -17.19 -5.84 1.46
CA VAL A 252 -15.97 -5.27 2.06
C VAL A 252 -14.92 -6.36 2.13
N LEU A 253 -13.83 -6.16 1.37
CA LEU A 253 -12.69 -7.06 1.27
C LEU A 253 -11.55 -6.57 2.14
N GLY A 254 -11.05 -7.43 3.01
CA GLY A 254 -9.92 -7.19 3.89
C GLY A 254 -10.17 -7.69 5.30
N ASP A 255 -9.13 -7.64 6.11
CA ASP A 255 -9.10 -7.97 7.53
C ASP A 255 -8.43 -6.83 8.30
N GLY A 256 -8.52 -6.81 9.61
CA GLY A 256 -7.90 -5.76 10.40
C GLY A 256 -8.26 -5.79 11.87
N PRO A 257 -7.68 -4.87 12.65
CA PRO A 257 -7.88 -4.86 14.10
C PRO A 257 -9.34 -4.67 14.52
N ASP A 258 -10.14 -3.97 13.69
CA ASP A 258 -11.52 -3.62 14.02
C ASP A 258 -12.56 -4.48 13.28
N TYR A 259 -12.12 -5.63 12.68
CA TYR A 259 -12.99 -6.51 11.90
C TYR A 259 -14.21 -7.00 12.71
N GLU A 260 -13.97 -7.61 13.86
CA GLU A 260 -15.03 -8.17 14.72
C GLU A 260 -15.97 -7.09 15.24
N GLU A 261 -15.43 -5.92 15.60
CA GLU A 261 -16.22 -4.78 16.07
C GLU A 261 -17.13 -4.24 14.95
N THR A 262 -16.59 -4.06 13.74
CA THR A 262 -17.34 -3.54 12.59
C THR A 262 -18.39 -4.55 12.11
N LEU A 263 -18.06 -5.85 12.13
CA LEU A 263 -19.01 -6.93 11.84
C LEU A 263 -20.16 -6.96 12.87
N LYS A 264 -19.86 -6.76 14.15
CA LYS A 264 -20.90 -6.67 15.17
C LYS A 264 -21.80 -5.46 14.93
N LEU A 265 -21.21 -4.29 14.63
CA LEU A 265 -21.94 -3.06 14.33
C LEU A 265 -22.91 -3.26 13.16
N SER A 266 -22.53 -4.01 12.12
CA SER A 266 -23.42 -4.28 10.97
C SER A 266 -24.67 -5.06 11.34
N LYS A 267 -24.55 -6.00 12.29
CA LYS A 267 -25.68 -6.76 12.83
C LYS A 267 -26.56 -5.91 13.75
N ASP A 268 -25.94 -5.14 14.66
CA ASP A 268 -26.63 -4.26 15.59
C ASP A 268 -27.45 -3.17 14.82
N MET A 269 -26.96 -2.74 13.66
CA MET A 269 -27.64 -1.78 12.77
C MET A 269 -28.55 -2.45 11.72
N GLU A 270 -28.69 -3.77 11.71
CA GLU A 270 -29.56 -4.54 10.82
C GLU A 270 -29.31 -4.24 9.34
N VAL A 271 -28.01 -4.28 8.91
CA VAL A 271 -27.61 -4.06 7.51
C VAL A 271 -26.90 -5.26 6.86
N ASP A 272 -26.84 -6.40 7.55
CA ASP A 272 -26.21 -7.63 7.09
C ASP A 272 -26.92 -8.29 5.89
N ASP A 273 -28.13 -7.85 5.56
CA ASP A 273 -28.85 -8.22 4.34
C ASP A 273 -28.31 -7.48 3.08
N VAL A 274 -27.66 -6.35 3.23
CA VAL A 274 -27.10 -5.53 2.13
C VAL A 274 -25.59 -5.31 2.23
N LEU A 275 -24.93 -5.81 3.29
CA LEU A 275 -23.50 -5.64 3.55
C LEU A 275 -22.85 -6.96 3.93
N THR A 276 -21.78 -7.34 3.24
CA THR A 276 -21.00 -8.55 3.54
C THR A 276 -19.53 -8.24 3.72
N PHE A 277 -18.96 -8.62 4.87
CA PHE A 277 -17.52 -8.63 5.09
C PHE A 277 -16.94 -9.96 4.59
N VAL A 278 -16.14 -9.89 3.52
CA VAL A 278 -15.64 -11.06 2.79
C VAL A 278 -14.32 -11.59 3.37
N GLY A 279 -13.65 -10.77 4.23
CA GLY A 279 -12.32 -11.06 4.74
C GLY A 279 -11.22 -10.84 3.70
N ASP A 280 -9.99 -11.24 4.05
CA ASP A 280 -8.84 -11.13 3.14
C ASP A 280 -9.02 -12.00 1.90
N GLN A 281 -8.80 -11.41 0.72
CA GLN A 281 -8.90 -12.08 -0.56
C GLN A 281 -7.52 -12.20 -1.23
N LYS A 282 -7.20 -13.41 -1.72
CA LYS A 282 -5.95 -13.64 -2.46
C LYS A 282 -5.94 -12.88 -3.80
N ASN A 283 -7.09 -12.80 -4.44
CA ASN A 283 -7.30 -12.09 -5.69
C ASN A 283 -8.49 -11.13 -5.56
N PRO A 284 -8.28 -9.89 -5.09
CA PRO A 284 -9.34 -8.90 -5.02
C PRO A 284 -9.75 -8.38 -6.40
N TYR A 285 -8.85 -8.44 -7.40
CA TYR A 285 -9.08 -7.83 -8.72
C TYR A 285 -10.25 -8.47 -9.47
N ALA A 286 -10.40 -9.80 -9.39
CA ALA A 286 -11.56 -10.50 -9.97
C ALA A 286 -12.88 -10.06 -9.34
N ILE A 287 -12.86 -9.71 -8.05
CA ILE A 287 -14.05 -9.21 -7.35
C ILE A 287 -14.33 -7.76 -7.77
N VAL A 288 -13.31 -6.90 -7.76
CA VAL A 288 -13.44 -5.50 -8.19
C VAL A 288 -13.91 -5.39 -9.64
N LYS A 289 -13.36 -6.21 -10.55
CA LYS A 289 -13.75 -6.23 -11.97
C LYS A 289 -15.23 -6.52 -12.19
N ASN A 290 -15.83 -7.32 -11.33
CA ASN A 290 -17.24 -7.70 -11.42
C ASN A 290 -18.18 -6.78 -10.60
N ALA A 291 -17.66 -5.79 -9.88
CA ALA A 291 -18.46 -4.78 -9.21
C ALA A 291 -18.98 -3.72 -10.20
N ASP A 292 -20.01 -2.99 -9.82
CA ASP A 292 -20.49 -1.83 -10.56
C ASP A 292 -19.60 -0.60 -10.32
N PHE A 293 -19.22 -0.35 -9.06
CA PHE A 293 -18.30 0.70 -8.68
C PHE A 293 -17.64 0.39 -7.32
N THR A 294 -16.60 1.14 -6.99
CA THR A 294 -15.89 1.00 -5.70
C THR A 294 -16.11 2.22 -4.82
N VAL A 295 -16.00 2.02 -3.51
CA VAL A 295 -16.12 3.12 -2.54
C VAL A 295 -14.94 3.07 -1.57
N LEU A 296 -14.35 4.23 -1.28
CA LEU A 296 -13.27 4.38 -0.31
C LEU A 296 -13.63 5.44 0.72
N THR A 297 -13.73 5.03 1.98
CA THR A 297 -14.07 5.91 3.12
C THR A 297 -12.85 6.40 3.88
N SER A 298 -11.64 6.15 3.39
CA SER A 298 -10.39 6.42 4.10
C SER A 298 -10.24 7.88 4.50
N LYS A 299 -9.88 8.10 5.76
CA LYS A 299 -9.51 9.42 6.30
C LYS A 299 -8.16 9.89 5.76
N SER A 300 -7.27 8.95 5.47
CA SER A 300 -5.89 9.21 5.10
C SER A 300 -5.38 8.16 4.15
N GLU A 301 -4.80 8.61 3.05
CA GLU A 301 -4.07 7.82 2.07
C GLU A 301 -2.89 8.63 1.56
N SER A 302 -1.71 8.05 1.60
CA SER A 302 -0.52 8.71 1.06
C SER A 302 -0.52 8.79 -0.47
N PHE A 303 -1.22 7.85 -1.13
CA PHE A 303 -1.40 7.84 -2.59
C PHE A 303 -2.81 7.35 -2.96
N GLY A 304 -3.26 6.19 -2.44
CA GLY A 304 -4.56 5.61 -2.78
C GLY A 304 -4.45 4.51 -3.84
N MET A 305 -3.61 3.53 -3.59
CA MET A 305 -3.38 2.42 -4.55
C MET A 305 -4.67 1.75 -5.00
N VAL A 306 -5.61 1.51 -4.09
CA VAL A 306 -6.90 0.87 -4.41
C VAL A 306 -7.73 1.70 -5.39
N VAL A 307 -7.65 3.04 -5.33
CA VAL A 307 -8.31 3.92 -6.32
C VAL A 307 -7.73 3.67 -7.70
N VAL A 308 -6.40 3.68 -7.85
CA VAL A 308 -5.74 3.41 -9.13
C VAL A 308 -6.05 2.01 -9.65
N GLU A 309 -6.04 0.99 -8.77
CA GLU A 309 -6.41 -0.39 -9.13
C GLU A 309 -7.85 -0.47 -9.65
N SER A 310 -8.79 0.27 -9.03
CA SER A 310 -10.18 0.37 -9.50
C SER A 310 -10.27 1.02 -10.88
N LEU A 311 -9.54 2.10 -11.10
CA LEU A 311 -9.51 2.80 -12.40
C LEU A 311 -8.89 1.93 -13.51
N ILE A 312 -7.81 1.19 -13.24
CA ILE A 312 -7.22 0.21 -14.16
C ILE A 312 -8.29 -0.83 -14.57
N LEU A 313 -9.09 -1.29 -13.62
CA LEU A 313 -10.16 -2.26 -13.83
C LEU A 313 -11.45 -1.64 -14.40
N LYS A 314 -11.40 -0.36 -14.80
CA LYS A 314 -12.53 0.37 -15.41
C LYS A 314 -13.74 0.47 -14.46
N LYS A 315 -13.48 0.71 -13.17
CA LYS A 315 -14.55 0.88 -12.18
C LYS A 315 -14.56 2.33 -11.66
N PRO A 316 -15.70 3.03 -11.81
CA PRO A 316 -15.87 4.34 -11.18
C PRO A 316 -15.67 4.25 -9.66
N VAL A 317 -15.16 5.31 -9.05
CA VAL A 317 -14.86 5.33 -7.62
C VAL A 317 -15.64 6.45 -6.92
N VAL A 318 -16.27 6.14 -5.79
CA VAL A 318 -16.70 7.14 -4.82
C VAL A 318 -15.67 7.17 -3.71
N VAL A 319 -15.09 8.33 -3.41
CA VAL A 319 -13.99 8.43 -2.45
C VAL A 319 -14.16 9.63 -1.53
N ALA A 320 -14.04 9.42 -0.22
CA ALA A 320 -13.90 10.51 0.75
C ALA A 320 -12.57 11.24 0.52
N GLU A 321 -12.56 12.56 0.47
CA GLU A 321 -11.38 13.36 0.12
C GLU A 321 -10.20 13.11 1.06
N TYR A 322 -9.01 13.02 0.48
CA TYR A 322 -7.72 13.05 1.18
C TYR A 322 -6.71 13.83 0.33
N PRO A 323 -5.60 14.34 0.91
CA PRO A 323 -4.75 15.32 0.22
C PRO A 323 -4.22 14.91 -1.16
N ALA A 324 -3.92 13.62 -1.38
CA ALA A 324 -3.35 13.13 -2.64
C ALA A 324 -4.40 12.74 -3.70
N ILE A 325 -5.70 12.72 -3.37
CA ILE A 325 -6.73 12.14 -4.28
C ILE A 325 -6.80 12.83 -5.64
N THR A 326 -6.64 14.16 -5.66
CA THR A 326 -6.71 14.95 -6.90
C THR A 326 -5.49 14.75 -7.82
N GLU A 327 -4.46 14.03 -7.36
CA GLU A 327 -3.31 13.65 -8.19
C GLU A 327 -3.61 12.42 -9.06
N ILE A 328 -4.65 11.65 -8.73
CA ILE A 328 -4.99 10.36 -9.37
C ILE A 328 -6.43 10.26 -9.87
N LEU A 329 -7.34 11.07 -9.35
CA LEU A 329 -8.77 11.04 -9.71
C LEU A 329 -9.26 12.43 -10.11
N GLU A 330 -9.83 12.53 -11.30
CA GLU A 330 -10.55 13.71 -11.76
C GLU A 330 -12.01 13.60 -11.36
N ASN A 331 -12.43 14.53 -10.45
CA ASN A 331 -13.79 14.54 -9.90
C ASN A 331 -14.85 14.77 -10.98
N GLY A 332 -15.88 13.93 -11.01
CA GLY A 332 -16.96 13.99 -11.99
C GLY A 332 -16.61 13.41 -13.38
N VAL A 333 -15.37 12.93 -13.58
CA VAL A 333 -14.93 12.31 -14.83
C VAL A 333 -14.76 10.79 -14.68
N HIS A 334 -13.97 10.34 -13.69
CA HIS A 334 -13.71 8.93 -13.44
C HIS A 334 -14.28 8.43 -12.09
N GLY A 335 -14.83 9.36 -11.30
CA GLY A 335 -15.40 9.06 -9.98
C GLY A 335 -15.90 10.34 -9.28
N ILE A 336 -16.33 10.18 -8.05
CA ILE A 336 -16.84 11.26 -7.22
C ILE A 336 -15.95 11.44 -5.99
N ILE A 337 -15.38 12.62 -5.81
CA ILE A 337 -14.68 13.00 -4.59
C ILE A 337 -15.69 13.70 -3.67
N THR A 338 -15.87 13.17 -2.46
CA THR A 338 -16.83 13.69 -1.48
C THR A 338 -16.10 14.38 -0.34
N LYS A 339 -16.83 15.17 0.45
CA LYS A 339 -16.32 15.65 1.74
C LYS A 339 -16.09 14.49 2.70
N GLN A 340 -15.21 14.68 3.67
CA GLN A 340 -14.93 13.73 4.76
C GLN A 340 -16.09 13.66 5.77
N SER A 341 -17.23 13.10 5.34
CA SER A 341 -18.39 12.85 6.21
C SER A 341 -19.25 11.70 5.69
N VAL A 342 -19.86 10.96 6.60
CA VAL A 342 -20.82 9.87 6.29
C VAL A 342 -21.92 10.36 5.34
N ASP A 343 -22.49 11.53 5.60
CA ASP A 343 -23.59 12.08 4.81
C ASP A 343 -23.16 12.37 3.37
N SER A 344 -21.98 12.96 3.17
CA SER A 344 -21.49 13.30 1.84
C SER A 344 -21.16 12.05 1.02
N VAL A 345 -20.57 11.01 1.64
CA VAL A 345 -20.33 9.72 0.97
C VAL A 345 -21.66 9.02 0.68
N CYS A 346 -22.61 9.03 1.63
CA CYS A 346 -23.94 8.45 1.47
C CYS A 346 -24.69 9.06 0.29
N GLU A 347 -24.69 10.42 0.19
CA GLU A 347 -25.32 11.12 -0.93
C GLU A 347 -24.71 10.73 -2.28
N ALA A 348 -23.37 10.64 -2.37
CA ALA A 348 -22.69 10.23 -3.60
C ALA A 348 -23.01 8.78 -3.97
N VAL A 349 -23.00 7.87 -3.00
CA VAL A 349 -23.37 6.47 -3.22
C VAL A 349 -24.84 6.37 -3.67
N TYR A 350 -25.75 7.12 -3.05
CA TYR A 350 -27.15 7.15 -3.47
C TYR A 350 -27.31 7.62 -4.94
N LYS A 351 -26.59 8.69 -5.34
CA LYS A 351 -26.58 9.18 -6.74
C LYS A 351 -26.10 8.12 -7.72
N MET A 352 -25.06 7.37 -7.34
CA MET A 352 -24.54 6.27 -8.15
C MET A 352 -25.55 5.13 -8.27
N LEU A 353 -26.23 4.75 -7.18
CA LEU A 353 -27.24 3.69 -7.17
C LEU A 353 -28.48 4.09 -7.98
N ALA A 354 -28.98 5.30 -7.81
CA ALA A 354 -30.15 5.82 -8.50
C ALA A 354 -29.86 6.30 -9.92
N ASN A 355 -28.60 6.35 -10.32
CA ASN A 355 -28.12 6.97 -11.57
C ASN A 355 -28.70 8.39 -11.76
N THR A 356 -28.71 9.18 -10.67
CA THR A 356 -29.27 10.53 -10.67
C THR A 356 -28.57 11.37 -11.75
N ASP A 357 -29.35 12.04 -12.60
CA ASP A 357 -28.83 12.83 -13.72
C ASP A 357 -27.89 12.06 -14.67
N GLY A 358 -27.97 10.72 -14.70
CA GLY A 358 -27.15 9.86 -15.54
C GLY A 358 -25.69 9.78 -15.08
N ILE A 359 -25.37 10.11 -13.81
CA ILE A 359 -23.98 10.17 -13.32
C ILE A 359 -23.27 8.82 -13.40
N PHE A 360 -23.94 7.72 -13.03
CA PHE A 360 -23.32 6.38 -13.10
C PHE A 360 -22.94 6.01 -14.54
N ASP A 361 -23.84 6.24 -15.50
CA ASP A 361 -23.59 5.94 -16.91
C ASP A 361 -22.51 6.84 -17.48
N THR A 362 -22.48 8.11 -17.11
CA THR A 362 -21.44 9.07 -17.51
C THR A 362 -20.07 8.64 -17.02
N LEU A 363 -19.93 8.34 -15.75
CA LEU A 363 -18.64 7.91 -15.19
C LEU A 363 -18.20 6.55 -15.76
N THR A 364 -19.12 5.62 -15.95
CA THR A 364 -18.84 4.30 -16.58
C THR A 364 -18.36 4.47 -18.01
N LYS A 365 -19.00 5.34 -18.79
CA LYS A 365 -18.57 5.65 -20.16
C LYS A 365 -17.20 6.32 -20.21
N ASN A 366 -16.95 7.30 -19.35
CA ASN A 366 -15.69 8.03 -19.32
C ASN A 366 -14.51 7.13 -18.95
N ILE A 367 -14.71 6.22 -18.00
CA ILE A 367 -13.63 5.35 -17.52
C ILE A 367 -13.21 4.29 -18.54
N GLU A 368 -14.03 3.96 -19.55
CA GLU A 368 -13.65 3.04 -20.62
C GLU A 368 -12.43 3.55 -21.40
N SER A 369 -12.29 4.86 -21.59
CA SER A 369 -11.16 5.51 -22.24
C SER A 369 -9.99 5.81 -21.31
N TYR A 370 -10.12 5.59 -20.00
CA TYR A 370 -9.05 5.81 -19.04
C TYR A 370 -7.93 4.79 -19.23
N GLU A 371 -6.73 5.23 -19.46
CA GLU A 371 -5.52 4.39 -19.52
C GLU A 371 -4.54 4.83 -18.44
N TYR A 372 -4.24 3.91 -17.53
CA TYR A 372 -3.16 4.10 -16.57
C TYR A 372 -1.85 3.57 -17.15
N THR A 373 -0.78 4.35 -17.03
CA THR A 373 0.58 3.93 -17.37
C THR A 373 1.52 4.26 -16.21
N ASN A 374 2.64 3.55 -16.14
CA ASN A 374 3.70 3.84 -15.18
C ASN A 374 4.68 4.92 -15.70
N GLU A 375 4.43 5.51 -16.88
CA GLU A 375 5.37 6.45 -17.54
C GLU A 375 5.74 7.61 -16.63
N ILE A 376 4.76 8.30 -16.05
CA ILE A 376 5.02 9.43 -15.15
C ILE A 376 5.92 9.02 -13.97
N ALA A 377 5.64 7.89 -13.35
CA ALA A 377 6.43 7.40 -12.20
C ALA A 377 7.86 7.00 -12.65
N CYS A 378 7.99 6.42 -13.81
CA CYS A 378 9.30 6.09 -14.42
C CYS A 378 10.10 7.35 -14.74
N GLU A 379 9.49 8.35 -15.41
CA GLU A 379 10.13 9.63 -15.72
C GLU A 379 10.54 10.39 -14.43
N GLN A 380 9.68 10.39 -13.41
CA GLN A 380 9.99 10.95 -12.12
C GLN A 380 11.22 10.27 -11.50
N PHE A 381 11.30 8.94 -11.55
CA PHE A 381 12.46 8.19 -11.05
C PHE A 381 13.72 8.51 -11.87
N GLU A 382 13.66 8.39 -13.19
CA GLU A 382 14.82 8.60 -14.09
C GLU A 382 15.38 10.03 -14.01
N SER A 383 14.50 11.04 -13.89
CA SER A 383 14.93 12.45 -13.79
C SER A 383 15.61 12.79 -12.46
N GLN A 384 15.41 12.00 -11.40
CA GLN A 384 15.99 12.24 -10.08
C GLN A 384 17.27 11.41 -9.83
N ILE A 385 17.50 10.44 -10.68
CA ILE A 385 18.62 9.49 -10.56
C ILE A 385 19.65 9.76 -11.64
#